data_e776eb350a8af349f997b965815d4bf5
#
_entry.id   e776eb350a8af349f997b965815d4bf5
#
_cell.length_a   1.000
_cell.length_b   1.000
_cell.length_c   1.000
_cell.angle_alpha   90.00
_cell.angle_beta   90.00
_cell.angle_gamma   90.00
#
_symmetry.space_group_name_H-M   'P 1'
#
loop_
_entity.id
_entity.type
_entity.pdbx_description
1 polymer ?
#
loop_
_entity_poly.entity_id
_entity_poly.type
_entity_poly.pdbx_seq_one_letter_code
_entity_poly.pdbx_strand_id
1 'polypeptide(L)'
;FKITQQSGAYWKNDKENKMLTRINGVAFRNQEELEAWEKQQQEARERDHRKIGKEMRLFMTDDLVGRGLPMFLPNGYIIWQQLEDYIKGKERERGYLHVMTPCIGTVNLYKTSGHWDHYRENMFPAMEMEGESYVLRPMNCPHHMMIYANRPHSYRQLPIRIGEIAHDFRYESSGTLKGIERGRHFCQN
;
A
#
# COMPACT_ATOMS: atom_id res chain seq x y z
N PHE A 1 22.95 11.76 23.95
CA PHE A 1 21.63 11.98 23.35
C PHE A 1 21.73 13.02 22.23
N LYS A 2 20.78 12.98 21.30
CA LYS A 2 20.64 13.98 20.24
C LYS A 2 19.18 14.33 20.03
N ILE A 3 18.88 15.63 19.94
CA ILE A 3 17.55 16.10 19.54
C ILE A 3 17.43 15.91 18.02
N THR A 4 16.41 15.19 17.58
CA THR A 4 16.21 14.85 16.16
C THR A 4 15.18 15.73 15.49
N GLN A 5 14.18 16.22 16.24
CA GLN A 5 13.10 17.03 15.69
C GLN A 5 12.45 17.90 16.77
N GLN A 6 12.01 19.08 16.34
CA GLN A 6 11.14 19.95 17.11
C GLN A 6 9.91 20.26 16.26
N SER A 7 8.72 20.13 16.82
CA SER A 7 7.45 20.40 16.13
C SER A 7 6.37 20.87 17.10
N GLY A 8 5.33 21.53 16.59
CA GLY A 8 4.13 21.82 17.36
C GLY A 8 3.30 20.54 17.57
N ALA A 9 2.63 20.43 18.70
CA ALA A 9 1.69 19.38 19.00
C ALA A 9 0.59 19.90 19.93
N TYR A 10 -0.67 19.61 19.65
CA TYR A 10 -1.77 19.92 20.55
C TYR A 10 -1.78 18.96 21.75
N TRP A 11 -2.01 19.50 22.94
CA TRP A 11 -2.15 18.68 24.15
C TRP A 11 -3.26 17.63 23.96
N LYS A 12 -2.96 16.39 24.29
CA LYS A 12 -3.87 15.24 24.11
C LYS A 12 -4.39 15.05 22.67
N ASN A 13 -3.66 15.57 21.67
CA ASN A 13 -4.03 15.48 20.26
C ASN A 13 -5.37 16.16 19.88
N ASP A 14 -5.80 17.11 20.67
CA ASP A 14 -7.03 17.89 20.48
C ASP A 14 -6.68 19.33 20.10
N LYS A 15 -7.23 19.80 18.98
CA LYS A 15 -6.96 21.14 18.42
C LYS A 15 -7.46 22.29 19.28
N GLU A 16 -8.43 22.03 20.15
CA GLU A 16 -8.98 23.01 21.11
C GLU A 16 -8.05 23.24 22.32
N ASN A 17 -7.12 22.33 22.53
CA ASN A 17 -6.13 22.44 23.60
C ASN A 17 -4.91 23.27 23.21
N LYS A 18 -4.11 23.66 24.22
CA LYS A 18 -2.88 24.41 24.03
C LYS A 18 -1.93 23.71 23.08
N MET A 19 -1.38 24.46 22.15
CA MET A 19 -0.25 24.01 21.34
C MET A 19 1.02 24.00 22.21
N LEU A 20 1.67 22.86 22.26
CA LEU A 20 2.93 22.61 22.94
C LEU A 20 4.05 22.38 21.91
N THR A 21 5.27 22.51 22.36
CA THR A 21 6.45 22.13 21.58
C THR A 21 6.78 20.66 21.87
N ARG A 22 6.71 19.81 20.86
CA ARG A 22 7.17 18.43 20.93
C ARG A 22 8.64 18.39 20.55
N ILE A 23 9.45 17.83 21.42
CA ILE A 23 10.87 17.59 21.18
C ILE A 23 11.07 16.08 21.11
N ASN A 24 11.53 15.59 19.96
CA ASN A 24 11.91 14.20 19.76
C ASN A 24 13.43 14.10 19.83
N GLY A 25 13.92 13.04 20.43
CA GLY A 25 15.36 12.78 20.55
C GLY A 25 15.65 11.30 20.68
N VAL A 26 16.90 10.95 20.55
CA VAL A 26 17.43 9.59 20.75
C VAL A 26 18.52 9.64 21.81
N ALA A 27 18.66 8.55 22.56
CA ALA A 27 19.70 8.38 23.56
C ALA A 27 20.39 7.02 23.34
N PHE A 28 21.71 7.02 23.52
CA PHE A 28 22.56 5.85 23.37
C PHE A 28 23.48 5.70 24.59
N ARG A 29 24.08 4.55 24.79
CA ARG A 29 24.95 4.26 25.93
C ARG A 29 26.27 4.99 25.85
N ASN A 30 26.78 5.18 24.65
CA ASN A 30 28.07 5.84 24.39
C ASN A 30 28.02 6.65 23.09
N GLN A 31 29.08 7.37 22.80
CA GLN A 31 29.22 8.21 21.62
C GLN A 31 29.34 7.41 20.34
N GLU A 32 29.96 6.24 20.37
CA GLU A 32 30.15 5.36 19.21
C GLU A 32 28.81 4.86 18.67
N GLU A 33 27.89 4.44 19.55
CA GLU A 33 26.53 4.04 19.15
C GLU A 33 25.76 5.21 18.54
N LEU A 34 25.92 6.43 19.03
CA LEU A 34 25.28 7.60 18.44
C LEU A 34 25.81 7.87 17.03
N GLU A 35 27.13 7.84 16.84
CA GLU A 35 27.76 8.03 15.52
C GLU A 35 27.37 6.95 14.52
N ALA A 36 27.33 5.69 14.96
CA ALA A 36 26.86 4.58 14.13
C ALA A 36 25.40 4.79 13.70
N TRP A 37 24.53 5.22 14.62
CA TRP A 37 23.14 5.54 14.29
C TRP A 37 23.04 6.74 13.33
N GLU A 38 23.83 7.80 13.54
CA GLU A 38 23.84 8.95 12.64
C GLU A 38 24.26 8.57 11.22
N LYS A 39 25.30 7.74 11.09
CA LYS A 39 25.73 7.18 9.82
C LYS A 39 24.61 6.37 9.16
N GLN A 40 23.96 5.50 9.91
CA GLN A 40 22.81 4.72 9.41
C GLN A 40 21.66 5.62 8.93
N GLN A 41 21.35 6.70 9.67
CA GLN A 41 20.33 7.67 9.27
C GLN A 41 20.71 8.41 7.99
N GLN A 42 21.98 8.77 7.84
CA GLN A 42 22.47 9.41 6.62
C GLN A 42 22.37 8.47 5.42
N GLU A 43 22.83 7.22 5.56
CA GLU A 43 22.70 6.20 4.53
C GLU A 43 21.23 5.90 4.16
N ALA A 44 20.33 5.90 5.16
CA ALA A 44 18.90 5.73 4.93
C ALA A 44 18.31 6.88 4.10
N ARG A 45 18.73 8.14 4.36
CA ARG A 45 18.30 9.31 3.57
C ARG A 45 18.81 9.25 2.13
N GLU A 46 20.03 8.79 1.93
CA GLU A 46 20.61 8.64 0.58
C GLU A 46 19.91 7.56 -0.23
N ARG A 47 19.42 6.51 0.44
CA ARG A 47 18.64 5.42 -0.16
C ARG A 47 17.14 5.64 -0.17
N ASP A 48 16.66 6.83 0.24
CA ASP A 48 15.22 7.13 0.23
C ASP A 48 14.67 7.03 -1.20
N HIS A 49 13.71 6.14 -1.39
CA HIS A 49 13.09 5.89 -2.70
C HIS A 49 12.50 7.16 -3.34
N ARG A 50 12.07 8.15 -2.54
CA ARG A 50 11.52 9.42 -3.03
C ARG A 50 12.61 10.29 -3.66
N LYS A 51 13.81 10.29 -3.06
CA LYS A 51 14.98 10.98 -3.60
C LYS A 51 15.46 10.29 -4.89
N ILE A 52 15.74 9.00 -4.81
CA ILE A 52 16.18 8.19 -5.96
C ILE A 52 15.14 8.22 -7.07
N GLY A 53 13.87 8.07 -6.75
CA GLY A 53 12.77 8.10 -7.71
C GLY A 53 12.68 9.40 -8.49
N LYS A 54 12.93 10.55 -7.82
CA LYS A 54 12.99 11.86 -8.47
C LYS A 54 14.24 12.00 -9.36
N GLU A 55 15.42 11.67 -8.83
CA GLU A 55 16.70 11.77 -9.54
C GLU A 55 16.74 10.89 -10.80
N MET A 56 16.26 9.67 -10.69
CA MET A 56 16.21 8.70 -11.81
C MET A 56 14.95 8.81 -12.66
N ARG A 57 14.03 9.70 -12.32
CA ARG A 57 12.74 9.89 -13.01
C ARG A 57 11.93 8.60 -13.10
N LEU A 58 11.77 7.92 -11.93
CA LEU A 58 11.06 6.64 -11.86
C LEU A 58 9.57 6.83 -11.67
N PHE A 59 9.16 7.75 -10.82
CA PHE A 59 7.75 8.05 -10.55
C PHE A 59 7.57 9.51 -10.12
N MET A 60 6.35 9.96 -10.17
CA MET A 60 5.95 11.28 -9.69
C MET A 60 4.60 11.21 -8.97
N THR A 61 4.34 12.22 -8.16
CA THR A 61 3.03 12.50 -7.57
C THR A 61 2.62 13.91 -7.92
N ASP A 62 1.32 14.14 -8.12
CA ASP A 62 0.77 15.44 -8.46
C ASP A 62 -0.51 15.67 -7.66
N ASP A 63 -0.70 16.86 -7.12
CA ASP A 63 -1.87 17.20 -6.29
C ASP A 63 -3.18 17.19 -7.10
N LEU A 64 -3.14 17.44 -8.42
CA LEU A 64 -4.30 17.32 -9.31
C LEU A 64 -4.74 15.89 -9.51
N VAL A 65 -3.79 14.93 -9.51
CA VAL A 65 -4.10 13.50 -9.55
C VAL A 65 -4.58 13.01 -8.19
N GLY A 66 -3.97 13.51 -7.14
CA GLY A 66 -4.33 13.20 -5.75
C GLY A 66 -3.18 12.63 -4.94
N ARG A 67 -3.21 12.92 -3.65
CA ARG A 67 -2.18 12.44 -2.72
C ARG A 67 -2.27 10.92 -2.52
N GLY A 68 -1.11 10.27 -2.54
CA GLY A 68 -1.02 8.81 -2.39
C GLY A 68 -1.35 8.03 -3.67
N LEU A 69 -1.36 8.71 -4.82
CA LEU A 69 -1.56 8.13 -6.15
C LEU A 69 -0.29 8.36 -7.01
N PRO A 70 0.77 7.60 -6.79
CA PRO A 70 1.99 7.74 -7.57
C PRO A 70 1.78 7.27 -9.01
N MET A 71 2.35 8.02 -9.96
CA MET A 71 2.39 7.68 -11.37
C MET A 71 3.81 7.23 -11.74
N PHE A 72 3.94 6.03 -12.29
CA PHE A 72 5.23 5.54 -12.79
C PHE A 72 5.55 6.19 -14.12
N LEU A 73 6.75 6.75 -14.21
CA LEU A 73 7.32 7.31 -15.44
C LEU A 73 7.97 6.19 -16.29
N PRO A 74 8.35 6.44 -17.54
CA PRO A 74 8.89 5.39 -18.40
C PRO A 74 10.02 4.58 -17.77
N ASN A 75 10.99 5.23 -17.12
CA ASN A 75 12.08 4.52 -16.43
C ASN A 75 11.60 3.61 -15.30
N GLY A 76 10.64 4.10 -14.51
CA GLY A 76 10.05 3.32 -13.43
C GLY A 76 9.18 2.18 -13.95
N TYR A 77 8.49 2.38 -15.07
CA TYR A 77 7.66 1.35 -15.68
C TYR A 77 8.50 0.18 -16.23
N ILE A 78 9.71 0.44 -16.74
CA ILE A 78 10.64 -0.62 -17.13
C ILE A 78 10.98 -1.52 -15.93
N ILE A 79 11.28 -0.92 -14.76
CA ILE A 79 11.54 -1.67 -13.53
C ILE A 79 10.31 -2.49 -13.13
N TRP A 80 9.13 -1.86 -13.18
CA TRP A 80 7.86 -2.52 -12.90
C TRP A 80 7.65 -3.77 -13.77
N GLN A 81 7.83 -3.64 -15.09
CA GLN A 81 7.67 -4.76 -16.02
C GLN A 81 8.64 -5.90 -15.72
N GLN A 82 9.90 -5.60 -15.42
CA GLN A 82 10.90 -6.62 -15.08
C GLN A 82 10.52 -7.40 -13.83
N LEU A 83 9.99 -6.71 -12.79
CA LEU A 83 9.50 -7.35 -11.57
C LEU A 83 8.25 -8.19 -11.83
N GLU A 84 7.32 -7.67 -12.63
CA GLU A 84 6.10 -8.38 -13.02
C GLU A 84 6.40 -9.64 -13.82
N ASP A 85 7.26 -9.55 -14.82
CA ASP A 85 7.66 -10.69 -15.65
C ASP A 85 8.39 -11.76 -14.82
N TYR A 86 9.26 -11.31 -13.91
CA TYR A 86 9.97 -12.21 -12.99
C TYR A 86 8.99 -12.99 -12.10
N ILE A 87 8.07 -12.30 -11.41
CA ILE A 87 7.14 -12.98 -10.49
C ILE A 87 6.18 -13.90 -11.25
N LYS A 88 5.61 -13.44 -12.36
CA LYS A 88 4.75 -14.27 -13.22
C LYS A 88 5.47 -15.51 -13.76
N GLY A 89 6.74 -15.38 -14.12
CA GLY A 89 7.57 -16.51 -14.52
C GLY A 89 7.72 -17.53 -13.40
N LYS A 90 8.06 -17.05 -12.19
CA LYS A 90 8.21 -17.92 -11.01
C LYS A 90 6.91 -18.59 -10.56
N GLU A 91 5.79 -17.93 -10.71
CA GLU A 91 4.49 -18.49 -10.40
C GLU A 91 4.09 -19.57 -11.41
N ARG A 92 4.29 -19.34 -12.71
CA ARG A 92 4.03 -20.36 -13.76
C ARG A 92 4.88 -21.62 -13.53
N GLU A 93 6.16 -21.47 -13.20
CA GLU A 93 7.05 -22.58 -12.83
C GLU A 93 6.52 -23.40 -11.65
N ARG A 94 5.73 -22.77 -10.76
CA ARG A 94 5.11 -23.39 -9.57
C ARG A 94 3.67 -23.82 -9.77
N GLY A 95 3.14 -23.74 -11.00
CA GLY A 95 1.80 -24.17 -11.36
C GLY A 95 0.69 -23.20 -10.95
N TYR A 96 0.99 -21.92 -10.81
CA TYR A 96 -0.04 -20.90 -10.64
C TYR A 96 -0.73 -20.59 -11.96
N LEU A 97 -2.04 -20.45 -11.91
CA LEU A 97 -2.89 -19.99 -13.00
C LEU A 97 -3.24 -18.52 -12.75
N HIS A 98 -2.86 -17.66 -13.70
CA HIS A 98 -3.15 -16.23 -13.58
C HIS A 98 -4.58 -15.92 -14.00
N VAL A 99 -5.20 -15.04 -13.24
CA VAL A 99 -6.53 -14.50 -13.49
C VAL A 99 -6.49 -12.98 -13.53
N MET A 100 -7.57 -12.36 -13.92
CA MET A 100 -7.77 -10.92 -13.87
C MET A 100 -9.20 -10.66 -13.37
N THR A 101 -9.31 -9.80 -12.36
CA THR A 101 -10.57 -9.44 -11.72
C THR A 101 -10.80 -7.94 -11.72
N PRO A 102 -12.07 -7.47 -11.65
CA PRO A 102 -12.38 -6.05 -11.64
C PRO A 102 -11.82 -5.33 -10.41
N CYS A 103 -11.46 -4.05 -10.58
CA CYS A 103 -11.02 -3.19 -9.47
C CYS A 103 -12.16 -2.72 -8.54
N ILE A 104 -13.40 -2.96 -8.92
CA ILE A 104 -14.61 -2.65 -8.15
C ILE A 104 -15.42 -3.91 -7.91
N GLY A 105 -16.19 -3.92 -6.84
CA GLY A 105 -17.16 -4.97 -6.54
C GLY A 105 -18.31 -4.43 -5.71
N THR A 106 -19.42 -5.17 -5.63
CA THR A 106 -20.56 -4.76 -4.80
C THR A 106 -20.20 -4.82 -3.32
N VAL A 107 -20.80 -3.96 -2.52
CA VAL A 107 -20.68 -3.99 -1.04
C VAL A 107 -21.05 -5.38 -0.50
N ASN A 108 -21.99 -6.08 -1.13
CA ASN A 108 -22.42 -7.42 -0.71
C ASN A 108 -21.30 -8.47 -0.82
N LEU A 109 -20.43 -8.39 -1.81
CA LEU A 109 -19.25 -9.25 -1.91
C LEU A 109 -18.36 -9.10 -0.67
N TYR A 110 -18.12 -7.85 -0.25
CA TYR A 110 -17.27 -7.53 0.91
C TYR A 110 -17.96 -7.80 2.25
N LYS A 111 -19.29 -7.74 2.33
CA LYS A 111 -20.07 -8.21 3.49
C LYS A 111 -19.96 -9.72 3.63
N THR A 112 -20.17 -10.47 2.53
CA THR A 112 -20.07 -11.93 2.54
C THR A 112 -18.68 -12.43 2.96
N SER A 113 -17.64 -11.74 2.56
CA SER A 113 -16.25 -12.07 2.90
C SER A 113 -15.78 -11.49 4.25
N GLY A 114 -16.61 -10.72 4.97
CA GLY A 114 -16.30 -10.09 6.25
C GLY A 114 -15.45 -8.82 6.18
N HIS A 115 -14.96 -8.44 4.99
CA HIS A 115 -14.13 -7.25 4.84
C HIS A 115 -14.88 -5.97 5.18
N TRP A 116 -16.18 -5.91 4.88
CA TRP A 116 -17.00 -4.72 5.17
C TRP A 116 -17.10 -4.42 6.66
N ASP A 117 -17.17 -5.43 7.50
CA ASP A 117 -17.34 -5.25 8.94
C ASP A 117 -16.01 -4.99 9.66
N HIS A 118 -14.92 -5.61 9.17
CA HIS A 118 -13.61 -5.56 9.84
C HIS A 118 -12.61 -4.60 9.21
N TYR A 119 -12.85 -4.12 7.98
CA TYR A 119 -11.88 -3.34 7.23
C TYR A 119 -12.45 -2.06 6.61
N ARG A 120 -13.70 -1.69 6.96
CA ARG A 120 -14.42 -0.58 6.35
C ARG A 120 -13.71 0.76 6.45
N GLU A 121 -13.04 1.04 7.57
CA GLU A 121 -12.30 2.29 7.77
C GLU A 121 -11.16 2.50 6.76
N ASN A 122 -10.65 1.41 6.21
CA ASN A 122 -9.60 1.43 5.19
C ASN A 122 -10.13 1.31 3.76
N MET A 123 -11.45 1.27 3.57
CA MET A 123 -12.09 1.21 2.25
C MET A 123 -12.52 2.61 1.80
N PHE A 124 -12.43 2.87 0.51
CA PHE A 124 -13.04 4.07 -0.07
C PHE A 124 -14.56 4.04 0.14
N PRO A 125 -15.22 5.22 0.25
CA PRO A 125 -16.66 5.29 0.35
C PRO A 125 -17.35 4.55 -0.80
N ALA A 126 -18.50 3.94 -0.50
CA ALA A 126 -19.30 3.27 -1.51
C ALA A 126 -19.84 4.28 -2.54
N MET A 127 -19.92 3.83 -3.77
CA MET A 127 -20.53 4.54 -4.92
C MET A 127 -21.89 3.91 -5.19
N GLU A 128 -22.92 4.73 -5.19
CA GLU A 128 -24.28 4.27 -5.51
C GLU A 128 -24.54 4.37 -7.01
N MET A 129 -24.97 3.29 -7.62
CA MET A 129 -25.27 3.21 -9.04
C MET A 129 -26.43 2.22 -9.29
N GLU A 130 -27.53 2.72 -9.88
CA GLU A 130 -28.70 1.93 -10.28
C GLU A 130 -29.32 1.09 -9.13
N GLY A 131 -29.23 1.61 -7.88
CA GLY A 131 -29.76 0.93 -6.69
C GLY A 131 -28.82 -0.10 -6.07
N GLU A 132 -27.61 -0.24 -6.59
CA GLU A 132 -26.55 -1.06 -6.03
C GLU A 132 -25.40 -0.19 -5.51
N SER A 133 -24.75 -0.65 -4.44
CA SER A 133 -23.58 0.01 -3.85
C SER A 133 -22.31 -0.70 -4.27
N TYR A 134 -21.39 0.01 -4.87
CA TYR A 134 -20.08 -0.49 -5.32
C TYR A 134 -18.95 0.13 -4.51
N VAL A 135 -17.86 -0.58 -4.36
CA VAL A 135 -16.63 -0.08 -3.70
C VAL A 135 -15.40 -0.42 -4.52
N LEU A 136 -14.37 0.43 -4.41
CA LEU A 136 -13.02 0.08 -4.85
C LEU A 136 -12.49 -1.03 -3.96
N ARG A 137 -11.91 -2.07 -4.56
CA ARG A 137 -11.41 -3.22 -3.81
C ARG A 137 -10.21 -2.86 -2.93
N PRO A 138 -10.26 -3.16 -1.62
CA PRO A 138 -9.10 -3.02 -0.74
C PRO A 138 -8.16 -4.22 -0.83
N MET A 139 -8.68 -5.35 -1.31
CA MET A 139 -8.00 -6.65 -1.51
C MET A 139 -8.70 -7.43 -2.61
N ASN A 140 -7.95 -8.23 -3.36
CA ASN A 140 -8.45 -9.08 -4.45
C ASN A 140 -9.05 -10.42 -3.98
N CYS A 141 -8.79 -10.85 -2.73
CA CYS A 141 -9.21 -12.15 -2.21
C CYS A 141 -10.70 -12.48 -2.43
N PRO A 142 -11.67 -11.58 -2.17
CA PRO A 142 -13.09 -11.90 -2.37
C PRO A 142 -13.43 -12.28 -3.81
N HIS A 143 -12.82 -11.64 -4.80
CA HIS A 143 -12.99 -11.97 -6.21
C HIS A 143 -12.40 -13.36 -6.55
N HIS A 144 -11.23 -13.69 -6.00
CA HIS A 144 -10.62 -15.01 -6.17
C HIS A 144 -11.47 -16.13 -5.57
N MET A 145 -12.10 -15.88 -4.41
CA MET A 145 -13.06 -16.82 -3.81
C MET A 145 -14.25 -17.08 -4.74
N MET A 146 -14.76 -16.06 -5.44
CA MET A 146 -15.83 -16.23 -6.42
C MET A 146 -15.37 -17.01 -7.65
N ILE A 147 -14.14 -16.82 -8.13
CA ILE A 147 -13.55 -17.64 -9.19
C ILE A 147 -13.46 -19.10 -8.74
N TYR A 148 -12.98 -19.35 -7.52
CA TYR A 148 -12.91 -20.70 -6.96
C TYR A 148 -14.30 -21.33 -6.84
N ALA A 149 -15.28 -20.57 -6.35
CA ALA A 149 -16.65 -21.05 -6.15
C ALA A 149 -17.45 -21.24 -7.46
N ASN A 150 -16.94 -20.80 -8.61
CA ASN A 150 -17.62 -20.90 -9.92
C ASN A 150 -17.94 -22.33 -10.35
N ARG A 151 -17.24 -23.33 -9.80
CA ARG A 151 -17.48 -24.75 -10.07
C ARG A 151 -17.11 -25.62 -8.86
N PRO A 152 -17.71 -26.82 -8.71
CA PRO A 152 -17.29 -27.80 -7.73
C PRO A 152 -15.84 -28.26 -7.98
N HIS A 153 -15.07 -28.43 -6.91
CA HIS A 153 -13.73 -28.97 -6.94
C HIS A 153 -13.63 -30.28 -6.16
N SER A 154 -12.94 -31.27 -6.73
CA SER A 154 -12.57 -32.46 -5.98
C SER A 154 -11.31 -32.19 -5.16
N TYR A 155 -11.22 -32.81 -3.98
CA TYR A 155 -9.99 -32.78 -3.16
C TYR A 155 -8.74 -33.26 -3.91
N ARG A 156 -8.91 -34.12 -4.95
CA ARG A 156 -7.82 -34.61 -5.81
C ARG A 156 -7.23 -33.52 -6.73
N GLN A 157 -7.94 -32.40 -6.91
CA GLN A 157 -7.48 -31.26 -7.70
C GLN A 157 -6.66 -30.26 -6.88
N LEU A 158 -6.57 -30.49 -5.57
CA LEU A 158 -5.80 -29.63 -4.66
C LEU A 158 -4.30 -29.98 -4.70
N PRO A 159 -3.41 -29.00 -4.53
CA PRO A 159 -3.71 -27.58 -4.33
C PRO A 159 -4.06 -26.84 -5.62
N ILE A 160 -5.06 -25.97 -5.58
CA ILE A 160 -5.35 -25.02 -6.64
C ILE A 160 -4.60 -23.73 -6.34
N ARG A 161 -3.81 -23.25 -7.31
CA ARG A 161 -3.01 -22.04 -7.18
C ARG A 161 -3.48 -21.01 -8.19
N ILE A 162 -3.95 -19.86 -7.70
CA ILE A 162 -4.44 -18.75 -8.51
C ILE A 162 -3.63 -17.51 -8.10
N GLY A 163 -3.10 -16.80 -9.08
CA GLY A 163 -2.36 -15.55 -8.90
C GLY A 163 -2.95 -14.41 -9.73
N GLU A 164 -2.75 -13.20 -9.30
CA GLU A 164 -3.14 -12.00 -10.02
C GLU A 164 -2.22 -10.85 -9.63
N ILE A 165 -1.70 -10.13 -10.61
CA ILE A 165 -1.09 -8.84 -10.37
C ILE A 165 -2.23 -7.82 -10.23
N ALA A 166 -2.68 -7.65 -9.01
CA ALA A 166 -3.92 -6.94 -8.67
C ALA A 166 -3.66 -5.47 -8.30
N HIS A 167 -4.54 -4.59 -8.75
CA HIS A 167 -4.56 -3.20 -8.30
C HIS A 167 -5.58 -3.05 -7.17
N ASP A 168 -5.10 -2.71 -5.98
CA ASP A 168 -5.90 -2.54 -4.78
C ASP A 168 -5.90 -1.07 -4.31
N PHE A 169 -6.95 -0.69 -3.58
CA PHE A 169 -7.21 0.70 -3.19
C PHE A 169 -7.53 0.76 -1.71
N ARG A 170 -6.80 1.61 -0.96
CA ARG A 170 -7.03 1.80 0.47
C ARG A 170 -7.20 3.26 0.83
N TYR A 171 -8.18 3.54 1.66
CA TYR A 171 -8.42 4.87 2.21
C TYR A 171 -7.39 5.16 3.30
N GLU A 172 -6.23 5.63 2.87
CA GLU A 172 -5.15 6.01 3.77
C GLU A 172 -5.25 7.48 4.14
N SER A 173 -5.04 7.82 5.42
CA SER A 173 -4.98 9.21 5.86
C SER A 173 -3.76 9.91 5.28
N SER A 174 -3.86 11.22 5.03
CA SER A 174 -2.76 11.99 4.41
C SER A 174 -1.46 11.93 5.21
N GLY A 175 -1.53 11.81 6.53
CA GLY A 175 -0.37 11.75 7.42
C GLY A 175 0.38 10.41 7.39
N THR A 176 -0.23 9.36 6.82
CA THR A 176 0.40 8.03 6.73
C THR A 176 1.04 7.75 5.38
N LEU A 177 0.79 8.61 4.38
CA LEU A 177 1.31 8.43 3.03
C LEU A 177 2.83 8.58 2.98
N LYS A 178 3.50 7.67 2.22
CA LYS A 178 4.95 7.66 2.11
C LYS A 178 5.42 7.20 0.73
N GLY A 179 5.44 8.12 -0.23
CA GLY A 179 5.87 7.85 -1.61
C GLY A 179 5.17 6.64 -2.23
N ILE A 180 5.93 5.67 -2.76
CA ILE A 180 5.41 4.39 -3.27
C ILE A 180 5.33 3.30 -2.19
N GLU A 181 5.85 3.55 -1.00
CA GLU A 181 5.87 2.57 0.10
C GLU A 181 4.49 2.45 0.78
N ARG A 182 3.75 3.56 0.84
CA ARG A 182 2.38 3.59 1.34
C ARG A 182 1.55 4.61 0.57
N GLY A 183 0.65 4.13 -0.26
CA GLY A 183 -0.24 4.92 -1.11
C GLY A 183 -1.70 4.51 -0.95
N ARG A 184 -2.58 5.21 -1.65
CA ARG A 184 -4.01 4.91 -1.74
C ARG A 184 -4.34 3.93 -2.87
N HIS A 185 -3.40 3.74 -3.77
CA HIS A 185 -3.42 2.76 -4.85
C HIS A 185 -2.06 2.07 -4.88
N PHE A 186 -2.06 0.75 -4.98
CA PHE A 186 -0.86 -0.07 -5.05
C PHE A 186 -1.15 -1.36 -5.81
N CYS A 187 -0.10 -2.03 -6.24
CA CYS A 187 -0.20 -3.35 -6.83
C CYS A 187 0.16 -4.41 -5.79
N GLN A 188 -0.61 -5.48 -5.77
CA GLN A 188 -0.38 -6.64 -4.91
C GLN A 188 -0.47 -7.91 -5.76
N ASN A 189 0.37 -8.87 -5.42
CA ASN A 189 0.35 -10.19 -6.01
C ASN A 189 0.04 -11.23 -4.93
#